data_9a18d061a2a426432a9ed753c88d2c14
#
_entry.id   9a18d061a2a426432a9ed753c88d2c14
#
_cell.length_a   1.000
_cell.length_b   1.000
_cell.length_c   1.000
_cell.angle_alpha   90.00
_cell.angle_beta   90.00
_cell.angle_gamma   90.00
#
_symmetry.space_group_name_H-M   'P 1'
#
loop_
_entity.id
_entity.type
_entity.pdbx_description
1 polymer ?
#
loop_
_entity_poly.entity_id
_entity_poly.type
_entity_poly.pdbx_seq_one_letter_code
_entity_poly.pdbx_strand_id
1 'polypeptide(L)'
;MKIVKVKEEKIIETSHKVDVRKLYDTEKAQAIHITLNPGEALLRHITPVDVFFYVLEGTGIVEIGDEREEVYPDLLIESPAKIPHRLINQSDKVFRFLVVKIPRPTEQTKIL
;
A
#
# COMPACT_ATOMS: atom_id res chain seq x y z
N MET A 1 -1.06 9.97 24.59
CA MET A 1 -0.76 8.87 23.65
C MET A 1 -1.99 8.61 22.79
N LYS A 2 -1.82 8.37 21.52
CA LYS A 2 -2.92 7.99 20.65
C LYS A 2 -2.64 6.60 20.08
N ILE A 3 -3.59 5.69 20.25
CA ILE A 3 -3.46 4.32 19.76
C ILE A 3 -4.51 4.11 18.67
N VAL A 4 -4.08 3.64 17.51
CA VAL A 4 -4.95 3.34 16.37
C VAL A 4 -4.97 1.84 16.18
N LYS A 5 -6.19 1.27 16.17
CA LYS A 5 -6.39 -0.16 15.90
C LYS A 5 -6.92 -0.32 14.48
N VAL A 6 -6.21 -1.08 13.67
CA VAL A 6 -6.57 -1.26 12.26
C VAL A 6 -8.03 -1.70 12.12
N LYS A 7 -8.45 -2.68 12.92
CA LYS A 7 -9.81 -3.23 12.83
C LYS A 7 -10.93 -2.23 13.14
N GLU A 8 -10.60 -1.17 13.88
CA GLU A 8 -11.56 -0.13 14.27
C GLU A 8 -11.59 1.06 13.32
N GLU A 9 -10.59 1.16 12.42
CA GLU A 9 -10.57 2.21 11.43
C GLU A 9 -11.52 1.89 10.28
N LYS A 10 -12.19 2.91 9.79
CA LYS A 10 -13.11 2.74 8.66
C LYS A 10 -12.35 2.46 7.37
N ILE A 11 -12.96 1.68 6.49
CA ILE A 11 -12.47 1.49 5.13
C ILE A 11 -12.77 2.76 4.35
N ILE A 12 -11.74 3.34 3.71
CA ILE A 12 -11.93 4.48 2.83
C ILE A 12 -12.13 4.01 1.40
N GLU A 13 -12.99 4.69 0.67
CA GLU A 13 -13.24 4.37 -0.71
C GLU A 13 -12.13 4.94 -1.59
N THR A 14 -11.56 4.10 -2.46
CA THR A 14 -10.54 4.50 -3.42
C THR A 14 -10.83 3.87 -4.78
N SER A 15 -10.11 4.31 -5.81
CA SER A 15 -10.21 3.72 -7.15
C SER A 15 -9.79 2.25 -7.18
N HIS A 16 -9.00 1.82 -6.21
CA HIS A 16 -8.54 0.42 -6.13
C HIS A 16 -9.65 -0.56 -5.75
N LYS A 17 -10.70 -0.10 -5.06
CA LYS A 17 -11.86 -0.92 -4.65
C LYS A 17 -11.48 -2.10 -3.74
N VAL A 18 -10.53 -1.88 -2.85
CA VAL A 18 -10.07 -2.86 -1.85
C VAL A 18 -10.11 -2.25 -0.45
N ASP A 19 -9.78 -3.04 0.57
CA ASP A 19 -9.77 -2.60 1.97
C ASP A 19 -8.56 -1.70 2.22
N VAL A 20 -8.81 -0.40 2.30
CA VAL A 20 -7.80 0.64 2.54
C VAL A 20 -8.19 1.40 3.80
N ARG A 21 -7.30 1.46 4.78
CA ARG A 21 -7.55 2.16 6.06
C ARG A 21 -6.39 3.09 6.38
N LYS A 22 -6.72 4.32 6.70
CA LYS A 22 -5.71 5.34 7.03
C LYS A 22 -5.41 5.28 8.52
N LEU A 23 -4.15 5.02 8.89
CA LEU A 23 -3.72 4.90 10.27
C LEU A 23 -3.08 6.17 10.80
N TYR A 24 -2.41 6.93 9.95
CA TYR A 24 -1.67 8.12 10.32
C TYR A 24 -1.67 9.08 9.14
N ASP A 25 -1.97 10.34 9.41
CA ASP A 25 -2.05 11.33 8.35
C ASP A 25 -1.69 12.70 8.92
N THR A 26 -0.46 13.13 8.67
CA THR A 26 0.03 14.45 9.05
C THR A 26 0.68 15.09 7.83
N GLU A 27 1.06 16.35 7.94
CA GLU A 27 1.77 17.03 6.86
C GLU A 27 3.14 16.40 6.54
N LYS A 28 3.68 15.60 7.47
CA LYS A 28 5.01 14.98 7.32
C LYS A 28 4.94 13.62 6.65
N ALA A 29 3.88 12.85 6.87
CA ALA A 29 3.78 11.50 6.36
C ALA A 29 2.35 10.97 6.42
N GLN A 30 2.08 9.94 5.61
CA GLN A 30 0.86 9.14 5.71
C GLN A 30 1.23 7.67 5.88
N ALA A 31 0.52 6.98 6.77
CA ALA A 31 0.61 5.53 6.91
C ALA A 31 -0.76 4.92 6.65
N ILE A 32 -0.84 4.04 5.69
CA ILE A 32 -2.08 3.43 5.20
C ILE A 32 -1.94 1.92 5.32
N HIS A 33 -2.99 1.26 5.80
CA HIS A 33 -3.05 -0.19 5.87
C HIS A 33 -3.93 -0.70 4.73
N ILE A 34 -3.44 -1.69 3.99
CA ILE A 34 -4.18 -2.30 2.88
C ILE A 34 -4.27 -3.80 3.09
N THR A 35 -5.47 -4.34 2.88
CA THR A 35 -5.74 -5.77 2.83
C THR A 35 -6.17 -6.14 1.43
N LEU A 36 -5.48 -7.10 0.82
CA LEU A 36 -5.89 -7.70 -0.44
C LEU A 36 -6.35 -9.13 -0.16
N ASN A 37 -7.60 -9.41 -0.47
CA ASN A 37 -8.12 -10.78 -0.42
C ASN A 37 -7.57 -11.56 -1.63
N PRO A 38 -7.66 -12.91 -1.62
CA PRO A 38 -7.21 -13.69 -2.76
C PRO A 38 -7.79 -13.19 -4.08
N GLY A 39 -6.92 -12.97 -5.06
CA GLY A 39 -7.30 -12.47 -6.39
C GLY A 39 -7.39 -10.95 -6.52
N GLU A 40 -7.31 -10.21 -5.41
CA GLU A 40 -7.35 -8.76 -5.47
C GLU A 40 -5.97 -8.16 -5.76
N ALA A 41 -5.97 -6.98 -6.34
CA ALA A 41 -4.75 -6.23 -6.64
C ALA A 41 -5.03 -4.73 -6.59
N LEU A 42 -3.99 -3.95 -6.32
CA LEU A 42 -4.06 -2.52 -6.56
C LEU A 42 -4.03 -2.26 -8.07
N LEU A 43 -4.66 -1.19 -8.50
CA LEU A 43 -4.47 -0.70 -9.86
C LEU A 43 -3.04 -0.16 -9.98
N ARG A 44 -2.44 -0.36 -11.15
CA ARG A 44 -1.12 0.22 -11.42
C ARG A 44 -1.24 1.74 -11.38
N HIS A 45 -0.36 2.40 -10.63
CA HIS A 45 -0.48 3.83 -10.37
C HIS A 45 0.87 4.47 -10.09
N ILE A 46 0.89 5.79 -10.14
CA ILE A 46 2.05 6.62 -9.83
C ILE A 46 1.71 7.45 -8.61
N THR A 47 2.57 7.37 -7.58
CA THR A 47 2.50 8.22 -6.39
C THR A 47 3.52 9.35 -6.56
N PRO A 48 3.13 10.61 -6.25
CA PRO A 48 4.04 11.76 -6.48
C PRO A 48 5.19 11.87 -5.48
N VAL A 49 5.21 11.06 -4.43
CA VAL A 49 6.23 11.08 -3.37
C VAL A 49 6.82 9.69 -3.21
N ASP A 50 7.93 9.60 -2.46
CA ASP A 50 8.52 8.32 -2.12
C ASP A 50 7.58 7.52 -1.23
N VAL A 51 7.57 6.21 -1.45
CA VAL A 51 6.71 5.27 -0.73
C VAL A 51 7.56 4.10 -0.29
N PHE A 52 7.26 3.55 0.89
CA PHE A 52 7.70 2.18 1.15
C PHE A 52 6.49 1.33 1.53
N PHE A 53 6.59 0.06 1.21
CA PHE A 53 5.64 -0.96 1.62
C PHE A 53 6.29 -1.83 2.68
N TYR A 54 5.53 -2.22 3.68
CA TYR A 54 6.00 -3.16 4.70
C TYR A 54 4.97 -4.28 4.84
N VAL A 55 5.39 -5.50 4.57
CA VAL A 55 4.48 -6.66 4.57
C VAL A 55 4.24 -7.14 5.99
N LEU A 56 2.96 -7.28 6.36
CA LEU A 56 2.52 -7.70 7.69
C LEU A 56 2.06 -9.15 7.72
N GLU A 57 1.37 -9.60 6.68
CA GLU A 57 0.74 -10.92 6.67
C GLU A 57 0.57 -11.41 5.24
N GLY A 58 0.78 -12.71 5.03
CA GLY A 58 0.59 -13.33 3.74
C GLY A 58 1.71 -13.07 2.75
N THR A 59 1.53 -13.54 1.53
CA THR A 59 2.49 -13.34 0.44
C THR A 59 1.81 -12.63 -0.71
N GLY A 60 2.58 -11.84 -1.45
CA GLY A 60 2.07 -11.11 -2.60
C GLY A 60 3.17 -10.87 -3.62
N ILE A 61 2.78 -10.18 -4.67
CA ILE A 61 3.70 -9.76 -5.73
C ILE A 61 3.76 -8.23 -5.71
N VAL A 62 4.96 -7.67 -5.74
CA VAL A 62 5.16 -6.24 -5.92
C VAL A 62 5.74 -6.01 -7.31
N GLU A 63 5.21 -4.99 -7.99
CA GLU A 63 5.74 -4.51 -9.26
C GLU A 63 6.12 -3.04 -9.11
N ILE A 64 7.37 -2.71 -9.42
CA ILE A 64 7.88 -1.33 -9.39
C ILE A 64 8.65 -1.13 -10.67
N GLY A 65 8.16 -0.23 -11.55
CA GLY A 65 8.72 -0.09 -12.88
C GLY A 65 8.70 -1.42 -13.62
N ASP A 66 9.87 -1.88 -14.04
CA ASP A 66 10.02 -3.17 -14.74
C ASP A 66 10.38 -4.33 -13.81
N GLU A 67 10.54 -4.06 -12.52
CA GLU A 67 10.87 -5.09 -11.53
C GLU A 67 9.63 -5.76 -11.00
N ARG A 68 9.72 -7.06 -10.73
CA ARG A 68 8.63 -7.86 -10.17
C ARG A 68 9.22 -8.88 -9.20
N GLU A 69 8.74 -8.84 -7.95
CA GLU A 69 9.25 -9.72 -6.88
C GLU A 69 8.11 -10.28 -6.04
N GLU A 70 8.28 -11.51 -5.57
CA GLU A 70 7.43 -12.07 -4.53
C GLU A 70 7.88 -11.51 -3.18
N VAL A 71 6.91 -11.09 -2.37
CA VAL A 71 7.18 -10.52 -1.04
C VAL A 71 6.40 -11.26 0.03
N TYR A 72 6.90 -11.19 1.26
CA TYR A 72 6.38 -11.94 2.41
C TYR A 72 6.60 -11.12 3.69
N PRO A 73 6.08 -11.58 4.86
CA PRO A 73 6.12 -10.77 6.09
C PRO A 73 7.52 -10.32 6.48
N ASP A 74 7.58 -9.11 7.01
CA ASP A 74 8.78 -8.43 7.51
C ASP A 74 9.76 -7.97 6.43
N LEU A 75 9.30 -7.89 5.18
CA LEU A 75 10.05 -7.19 4.13
C LEU A 75 9.59 -5.75 4.03
N LEU A 76 10.55 -4.85 3.87
CA LEU A 76 10.31 -3.46 3.50
C LEU A 76 10.76 -3.27 2.05
N ILE A 77 9.88 -2.69 1.23
CA ILE A 77 10.15 -2.45 -0.19
C ILE A 77 10.09 -0.95 -0.44
N GLU A 78 11.17 -0.35 -0.88
CA GLU A 78 11.19 1.06 -1.26
C GLU A 78 10.69 1.23 -2.69
N SER A 79 9.80 2.20 -2.90
CA SER A 79 9.28 2.56 -4.20
C SER A 79 9.49 4.05 -4.45
N PRO A 80 10.41 4.44 -5.33
CA PRO A 80 10.69 5.84 -5.59
C PRO A 80 9.49 6.60 -6.14
N ALA A 81 9.43 7.90 -5.84
CA ALA A 81 8.42 8.79 -6.39
C ALA A 81 8.35 8.69 -7.92
N LYS A 82 7.14 8.77 -8.45
CA LYS A 82 6.87 8.86 -9.89
C LYS A 82 7.20 7.61 -10.71
N ILE A 83 7.54 6.50 -10.06
CA ILE A 83 7.72 5.22 -10.73
C ILE A 83 6.41 4.42 -10.57
N PRO A 84 5.84 3.90 -11.67
CA PRO A 84 4.61 3.09 -11.58
C PRO A 84 4.79 1.89 -10.68
N HIS A 85 3.81 1.62 -9.83
CA HIS A 85 3.87 0.46 -8.94
C HIS A 85 2.47 -0.11 -8.67
N ARG A 86 2.43 -1.35 -8.21
CA ARG A 86 1.24 -2.00 -7.66
C ARG A 86 1.64 -3.24 -6.87
N LEU A 87 0.71 -3.69 -6.01
CA LEU A 87 0.82 -4.97 -5.31
C LEU A 87 -0.36 -5.85 -5.72
N ILE A 88 -0.11 -7.15 -5.78
CA ILE A 88 -1.06 -8.15 -6.27
C ILE A 88 -1.09 -9.31 -5.30
N ASN A 89 -2.28 -9.82 -4.99
CA ASN A 89 -2.43 -11.05 -4.22
C ASN A 89 -2.87 -12.20 -5.15
N GLN A 90 -1.91 -13.02 -5.57
CA GLN A 90 -2.17 -14.23 -6.36
C GLN A 90 -2.24 -15.48 -5.50
N SER A 91 -2.17 -15.33 -4.16
CA SER A 91 -2.25 -16.45 -3.23
C SER A 91 -3.70 -16.81 -2.89
N ASP A 92 -3.89 -17.85 -2.12
CA ASP A 92 -5.20 -18.26 -1.61
C ASP A 92 -5.48 -17.75 -0.19
N LYS A 93 -4.63 -16.86 0.33
CA LYS A 93 -4.76 -16.28 1.68
C LYS A 93 -4.74 -14.77 1.61
N VAL A 94 -5.14 -14.14 2.72
CA VAL A 94 -5.11 -12.69 2.87
C VAL A 94 -3.66 -12.17 2.82
N PHE A 95 -3.46 -11.03 2.16
CA PHE A 95 -2.20 -10.33 2.08
C PHE A 95 -2.39 -8.93 2.65
N ARG A 96 -1.64 -8.60 3.71
CA ARG A 96 -1.75 -7.31 4.39
C ARG A 96 -0.40 -6.60 4.41
N PHE A 97 -0.42 -5.30 4.18
CA PHE A 97 0.81 -4.49 4.18
C PHE A 97 0.51 -3.04 4.55
N LEU A 98 1.55 -2.35 4.99
CA LEU A 98 1.52 -0.90 5.19
C LEU A 98 2.03 -0.21 3.94
N VAL A 99 1.48 0.96 3.68
CA VAL A 99 1.96 1.90 2.66
C VAL A 99 2.29 3.19 3.40
N VAL A 100 3.56 3.60 3.37
CA VAL A 100 4.00 4.83 4.02
C VAL A 100 4.51 5.80 2.97
N LYS A 101 3.90 6.97 2.92
CA LYS A 101 4.22 8.03 1.96
C LYS A 101 4.94 9.17 2.69
N ILE A 102 6.11 9.55 2.21
CA ILE A 102 6.98 10.55 2.84
C ILE A 102 7.58 11.44 1.75
N PRO A 103 7.34 12.75 1.80
CA PRO A 103 6.40 13.45 2.68
C PRO A 103 4.95 13.14 2.30
N ARG A 104 4.00 13.69 3.08
CA ARG A 104 2.59 13.58 2.71
C ARG A 104 2.38 14.15 1.31
N PRO A 105 1.74 13.41 0.39
CA PRO A 105 1.54 13.92 -0.96
C PRO A 105 0.56 15.10 -0.96
N THR A 106 0.86 16.11 -1.78
CA THR A 106 -0.01 17.27 -2.00
C THR A 106 -0.76 17.14 -3.32
N GLU A 107 -0.36 16.19 -4.15
CA GLU A 107 -1.03 15.85 -5.41
C GLU A 107 -1.67 14.49 -5.29
N GLN A 108 -2.69 14.24 -6.12
CA GLN A 108 -3.37 12.95 -6.13
C GLN A 108 -2.50 11.88 -6.80
N THR A 109 -2.68 10.64 -6.35
CA THR A 109 -2.15 9.46 -7.02
C THR A 109 -2.75 9.36 -8.41
N LYS A 110 -1.91 9.07 -9.39
CA LYS A 110 -2.33 8.94 -10.78
C LYS A 110 -2.50 7.47 -11.14
N ILE A 111 -3.73 7.09 -11.47
CA ILE A 111 -4.03 5.74 -11.95
C ILE A 111 -3.66 5.65 -13.43
N LEU A 112 -3.01 4.57 -13.79
CA LEU A 112 -2.55 4.33 -15.16
C LEU A 112 -3.51 3.43 -15.93
#